data_98fc6476e27edb6898a3b1852d3fcc78
#
_entry.id   98fc6476e27edb6898a3b1852d3fcc78
#
_cell.length_a   1.000
_cell.length_b   1.000
_cell.length_c   1.000
_cell.angle_alpha   90.00
_cell.angle_beta   90.00
_cell.angle_gamma   90.00
#
_symmetry.space_group_name_H-M   'P 1'
#
loop_
_entity.id
_entity.type
_entity.pdbx_description
1 polymer ?
#
loop_
_entity_poly.entity_id
_entity_poly.type
_entity_poly.pdbx_seq_one_letter_code
_entity_poly.pdbx_strand_id
1 'polypeptide(L)'
;LSGTVDLEHQLPSVNIDHSKAAQDAVALLAKHHDKIAFVSGPLIDDINGKVRLAGYKEGLKKKGLPFKEGLVFEAQYKYQEGYQLAQRVINSGATAAYVTEDELAAGLLNGLFAAGKKVPEDFEIITSNDSTIALYTRPNMTSISQPIYDLGAVAMRMLTKIMNKEELEEKEIVLNHGIRERGTTK
;
A
#
# COMPACT_ATOMS: atom_id res chain seq x y z
N LEU A 1 16.04 11.82 -2.86
CA LEU A 1 15.38 10.50 -2.90
C LEU A 1 13.98 10.63 -3.48
N SER A 2 13.53 9.64 -4.26
CA SER A 2 12.15 9.52 -4.73
C SER A 2 11.76 8.04 -4.73
N GLY A 3 10.55 7.71 -4.21
CA GLY A 3 10.09 6.33 -4.08
C GLY A 3 10.78 5.54 -2.96
N THR A 4 11.56 6.19 -2.12
CA THR A 4 12.14 5.66 -0.90
C THR A 4 12.24 6.77 0.14
N VAL A 5 12.46 6.41 1.40
CA VAL A 5 12.55 7.35 2.52
C VAL A 5 13.95 7.32 3.13
N ASP A 6 14.35 8.46 3.68
CA ASP A 6 15.49 8.59 4.59
C ASP A 6 14.94 8.90 5.98
N LEU A 7 14.92 7.90 6.85
CA LEU A 7 14.36 8.04 8.20
C LEU A 7 15.20 8.95 9.10
N GLU A 8 16.43 9.26 8.69
CA GLU A 8 17.30 10.22 9.39
C GLU A 8 17.14 11.65 8.89
N HIS A 9 16.31 11.86 7.83
CA HIS A 9 16.00 13.17 7.24
C HIS A 9 17.24 13.99 6.80
N GLN A 10 18.31 13.30 6.38
CA GLN A 10 19.56 13.96 5.96
C GLN A 10 19.53 14.30 4.46
N LEU A 11 18.86 13.48 3.66
CA LEU A 11 18.86 13.59 2.20
C LEU A 11 17.59 14.26 1.69
N PRO A 12 17.69 15.15 0.68
CA PRO A 12 16.53 15.69 0.01
C PRO A 12 15.63 14.60 -0.57
N SER A 13 14.32 14.71 -0.35
CA SER A 13 13.37 13.69 -0.78
C SER A 13 12.06 14.26 -1.31
N VAL A 14 11.44 13.51 -2.24
CA VAL A 14 10.10 13.76 -2.74
C VAL A 14 9.32 12.46 -2.65
N ASN A 15 8.26 12.44 -1.86
CA ASN A 15 7.44 11.25 -1.62
C ASN A 15 5.97 11.64 -1.41
N ILE A 16 5.11 10.64 -1.28
CA ILE A 16 3.81 10.78 -0.62
C ILE A 16 3.97 10.47 0.87
N ASP A 17 2.99 10.85 1.67
CA ASP A 17 2.88 10.32 3.04
C ASP A 17 2.38 8.88 3.02
N HIS A 18 3.32 7.91 2.99
CA HIS A 18 3.01 6.48 2.98
C HIS A 18 2.29 6.00 4.24
N SER A 19 2.54 6.64 5.39
CA SER A 19 1.82 6.33 6.64
C SER A 19 0.37 6.76 6.55
N LYS A 20 0.11 7.98 6.08
CA LYS A 20 -1.25 8.49 5.87
C LYS A 20 -1.99 7.67 4.81
N ALA A 21 -1.33 7.30 3.72
CA ALA A 21 -1.92 6.46 2.67
C ALA A 21 -2.37 5.09 3.22
N ALA A 22 -1.55 4.46 4.08
CA ALA A 22 -1.93 3.22 4.75
C ALA A 22 -3.11 3.40 5.72
N GLN A 23 -3.15 4.53 6.46
CA GLN A 23 -4.30 4.85 7.32
C GLN A 23 -5.59 5.01 6.50
N ASP A 24 -5.51 5.67 5.34
CA ASP A 24 -6.67 5.89 4.48
C ASP A 24 -7.16 4.57 3.85
N ALA A 25 -6.24 3.67 3.47
CA ALA A 25 -6.59 2.30 3.05
C ALA A 25 -7.35 1.54 4.14
N VAL A 26 -6.84 1.56 5.36
CA VAL A 26 -7.52 0.93 6.51
C VAL A 26 -8.86 1.60 6.77
N ALA A 27 -8.94 2.94 6.68
CA ALA A 27 -10.17 3.66 6.91
C ALA A 27 -11.27 3.32 5.90
N LEU A 28 -10.90 3.03 4.64
CA LEU A 28 -11.82 2.56 3.62
C LEU A 28 -12.35 1.16 3.97
N LEU A 29 -11.47 0.20 4.22
CA LEU A 29 -11.85 -1.18 4.53
C LEU A 29 -12.62 -1.30 5.84
N ALA A 30 -12.28 -0.50 6.85
CA ALA A 30 -12.94 -0.51 8.16
C ALA A 30 -14.38 0.01 8.14
N LYS A 31 -14.90 0.47 7.00
CA LYS A 31 -16.33 0.76 6.82
C LYS A 31 -17.17 -0.52 6.94
N HIS A 32 -16.62 -1.66 6.53
CA HIS A 32 -17.34 -2.92 6.41
C HIS A 32 -16.64 -4.10 7.10
N HIS A 33 -15.39 -3.93 7.57
CA HIS A 33 -14.56 -5.03 8.06
C HIS A 33 -13.86 -4.70 9.38
N ASP A 34 -13.92 -5.66 10.31
CA ASP A 34 -13.24 -5.59 11.62
C ASP A 34 -11.89 -6.36 11.62
N LYS A 35 -11.68 -7.24 10.64
CA LYS A 35 -10.48 -8.06 10.51
C LYS A 35 -9.84 -7.82 9.16
N ILE A 36 -8.93 -6.87 9.15
CA ILE A 36 -8.22 -6.42 7.96
C ILE A 36 -6.81 -7.00 8.01
N ALA A 37 -6.39 -7.74 7.00
CA ALA A 37 -5.02 -8.21 6.88
C ALA A 37 -4.12 -7.10 6.31
N PHE A 38 -2.87 -7.08 6.75
CA PHE A 38 -1.77 -6.35 6.13
C PHE A 38 -0.89 -7.34 5.38
N VAL A 39 -0.79 -7.21 4.07
CA VAL A 39 0.01 -8.09 3.22
C VAL A 39 1.08 -7.26 2.54
N SER A 40 2.34 -7.59 2.78
CA SER A 40 3.47 -6.75 2.39
C SER A 40 4.61 -7.57 1.81
N GLY A 41 5.48 -6.89 1.06
CA GLY A 41 6.84 -7.35 0.81
C GLY A 41 7.67 -7.38 2.11
N PRO A 42 8.99 -7.58 2.00
CA PRO A 42 9.86 -7.71 3.16
C PRO A 42 9.68 -6.60 4.18
N LEU A 43 9.41 -6.97 5.44
CA LEU A 43 9.20 -6.01 6.53
C LEU A 43 10.47 -5.33 7.00
N ILE A 44 11.63 -5.74 6.50
CA ILE A 44 12.89 -5.02 6.68
C ILE A 44 12.96 -3.74 5.86
N ASP A 45 12.16 -3.64 4.81
CA ASP A 45 12.03 -2.44 3.97
C ASP A 45 11.49 -1.26 4.79
N ASP A 46 12.13 -0.09 4.67
CA ASP A 46 11.77 1.09 5.44
C ASP A 46 10.35 1.58 5.13
N ILE A 47 9.97 1.60 3.86
CA ILE A 47 8.62 2.05 3.49
C ILE A 47 7.58 1.02 3.95
N ASN A 48 7.74 -0.23 3.59
CA ASN A 48 6.72 -1.26 3.86
C ASN A 48 6.73 -1.71 5.32
N GLY A 49 7.90 -2.08 5.85
CA GLY A 49 8.04 -2.62 7.19
C GLY A 49 7.92 -1.57 8.29
N LYS A 50 8.44 -0.35 8.07
CA LYS A 50 8.41 0.70 9.08
C LYS A 50 7.25 1.67 8.87
N VAL A 51 7.17 2.32 7.70
CA VAL A 51 6.23 3.43 7.50
C VAL A 51 4.81 2.94 7.24
N ARG A 52 4.60 2.03 6.27
CA ARG A 52 3.24 1.55 5.93
C ARG A 52 2.65 0.67 7.03
N LEU A 53 3.44 -0.20 7.67
CA LEU A 53 2.97 -1.00 8.79
C LEU A 53 2.59 -0.12 10.01
N ALA A 54 3.38 0.92 10.29
CA ALA A 54 3.02 1.90 11.33
C ALA A 54 1.71 2.62 10.99
N GLY A 55 1.55 3.05 9.73
CA GLY A 55 0.31 3.64 9.23
C GLY A 55 -0.89 2.71 9.34
N TYR A 56 -0.73 1.43 8.99
CA TYR A 56 -1.79 0.42 9.15
C TYR A 56 -2.21 0.27 10.62
N LYS A 57 -1.24 0.16 11.55
CA LYS A 57 -1.51 0.09 13.00
C LYS A 57 -2.25 1.32 13.50
N GLU A 58 -1.82 2.51 13.10
CA GLU A 58 -2.48 3.76 13.48
C GLU A 58 -3.89 3.88 12.87
N GLY A 59 -4.06 3.43 11.62
CA GLY A 59 -5.37 3.37 10.96
C GLY A 59 -6.36 2.49 11.72
N LEU A 60 -5.94 1.29 12.13
CA LEU A 60 -6.74 0.40 12.98
C LEU A 60 -7.12 1.08 14.31
N LYS A 61 -6.13 1.67 14.99
CA LYS A 61 -6.34 2.38 16.26
C LYS A 61 -7.37 3.50 16.12
N LYS A 62 -7.31 4.31 15.08
CA LYS A 62 -8.27 5.39 14.80
C LYS A 62 -9.69 4.88 14.56
N LYS A 63 -9.83 3.64 14.10
CA LYS A 63 -11.11 2.97 13.90
C LYS A 63 -11.56 2.13 15.11
N GLY A 64 -10.80 2.11 16.20
CA GLY A 64 -11.08 1.29 17.38
C GLY A 64 -10.90 -0.21 17.15
N LEU A 65 -10.16 -0.60 16.10
CA LEU A 65 -9.90 -2.00 15.77
C LEU A 65 -8.59 -2.48 16.42
N PRO A 66 -8.55 -3.68 17.01
CA PRO A 66 -7.34 -4.20 17.63
C PRO A 66 -6.31 -4.62 16.57
N PHE A 67 -5.06 -4.22 16.77
CA PHE A 67 -3.94 -4.79 16.00
C PHE A 67 -3.69 -6.24 16.44
N LYS A 68 -3.50 -7.14 15.47
CA LYS A 68 -3.16 -8.56 15.69
C LYS A 68 -2.00 -8.94 14.78
N GLU A 69 -0.91 -9.44 15.35
CA GLU A 69 0.25 -9.91 14.58
C GLU A 69 -0.10 -11.01 13.57
N GLY A 70 -1.04 -11.90 13.93
CA GLY A 70 -1.52 -12.95 13.03
C GLY A 70 -2.28 -12.46 11.79
N LEU A 71 -2.51 -11.14 11.64
CA LEU A 71 -3.06 -10.50 10.46
C LEU A 71 -1.99 -9.78 9.62
N VAL A 72 -0.71 -9.90 9.97
CA VAL A 72 0.41 -9.37 9.21
C VAL A 72 1.08 -10.50 8.44
N PHE A 73 1.15 -10.37 7.12
CA PHE A 73 1.71 -11.36 6.21
C PHE A 73 2.84 -10.75 5.41
N GLU A 74 4.01 -11.35 5.51
CA GLU A 74 5.19 -11.00 4.74
C GLU A 74 5.39 -11.97 3.59
N ALA A 75 5.77 -11.45 2.43
CA ALA A 75 6.05 -12.20 1.20
C ALA A 75 7.12 -11.50 0.36
N GLN A 76 7.45 -12.05 -0.80
CA GLN A 76 8.19 -11.33 -1.84
C GLN A 76 7.20 -10.55 -2.73
N TYR A 77 7.69 -9.54 -3.45
CA TYR A 77 6.91 -8.72 -4.40
C TYR A 77 6.60 -9.50 -5.69
N LYS A 78 5.94 -10.68 -5.56
CA LYS A 78 5.65 -11.56 -6.68
C LYS A 78 4.22 -12.05 -6.65
N TYR A 79 3.63 -12.18 -7.83
CA TYR A 79 2.30 -12.75 -8.00
C TYR A 79 2.14 -14.12 -7.32
N GLN A 80 3.10 -15.02 -7.52
CA GLN A 80 3.02 -16.39 -7.00
C GLN A 80 2.97 -16.44 -5.47
N GLU A 81 3.69 -15.52 -4.81
CA GLU A 81 3.68 -15.40 -3.34
C GLU A 81 2.29 -14.94 -2.84
N GLY A 82 1.71 -13.95 -3.51
CA GLY A 82 0.34 -13.49 -3.19
C GLY A 82 -0.68 -14.63 -3.36
N TYR A 83 -0.58 -15.38 -4.45
CA TYR A 83 -1.47 -16.52 -4.70
C TYR A 83 -1.37 -17.59 -3.60
N GLN A 84 -0.16 -17.95 -3.18
CA GLN A 84 0.08 -18.94 -2.12
C GLN A 84 -0.36 -18.46 -0.74
N LEU A 85 -0.32 -17.15 -0.49
CA LEU A 85 -0.77 -16.56 0.78
C LEU A 85 -2.28 -16.63 0.98
N ALA A 86 -3.09 -16.75 -0.06
CA ALA A 86 -4.54 -16.62 0.02
C ALA A 86 -5.16 -17.54 1.08
N GLN A 87 -4.76 -18.82 1.11
CA GLN A 87 -5.30 -19.76 2.09
C GLN A 87 -4.92 -19.39 3.54
N ARG A 88 -3.71 -18.87 3.75
CA ARG A 88 -3.27 -18.41 5.09
C ARG A 88 -4.04 -17.16 5.53
N VAL A 89 -4.27 -16.24 4.60
CA VAL A 89 -5.06 -15.02 4.84
C VAL A 89 -6.51 -15.39 5.20
N ILE A 90 -7.13 -16.31 4.45
CA ILE A 90 -8.49 -16.81 4.77
C ILE A 90 -8.52 -17.46 6.15
N ASN A 91 -7.57 -18.33 6.46
CA ASN A 91 -7.51 -19.07 7.73
C ASN A 91 -7.27 -18.16 8.94
N SER A 92 -6.71 -16.96 8.76
CA SER A 92 -6.57 -15.95 9.82
C SER A 92 -7.92 -15.35 10.24
N GLY A 93 -8.96 -15.57 9.44
CA GLY A 93 -10.28 -14.99 9.60
C GLY A 93 -10.38 -13.55 9.13
N ALA A 94 -9.39 -13.05 8.37
CA ALA A 94 -9.49 -11.76 7.68
C ALA A 94 -10.62 -11.79 6.63
N THR A 95 -11.29 -10.68 6.48
CA THR A 95 -12.34 -10.46 5.46
C THR A 95 -11.99 -9.32 4.52
N ALA A 96 -10.87 -8.65 4.76
CA ALA A 96 -10.30 -7.65 3.87
C ALA A 96 -8.78 -7.62 4.00
N ALA A 97 -8.10 -7.08 3.01
CA ALA A 97 -6.64 -6.89 3.02
C ALA A 97 -6.22 -5.55 2.42
N TYR A 98 -5.30 -4.89 3.11
CA TYR A 98 -4.45 -3.87 2.52
C TYR A 98 -3.15 -4.52 2.07
N VAL A 99 -2.88 -4.50 0.76
CA VAL A 99 -1.71 -5.12 0.13
C VAL A 99 -0.79 -4.04 -0.40
N THR A 100 0.49 -4.07 -0.06
CA THR A 100 1.40 -2.96 -0.35
C THR A 100 1.90 -2.88 -1.80
N GLU A 101 1.61 -3.91 -2.63
CA GLU A 101 2.07 -4.03 -4.01
C GLU A 101 1.01 -4.64 -4.94
N ASP A 102 0.88 -4.10 -6.15
CA ASP A 102 -0.16 -4.51 -7.11
C ASP A 102 0.03 -5.93 -7.62
N GLU A 103 1.28 -6.37 -7.88
CA GLU A 103 1.55 -7.73 -8.34
C GLU A 103 1.22 -8.77 -7.25
N LEU A 104 1.62 -8.48 -6.02
CA LEU A 104 1.28 -9.30 -4.84
C LEU A 104 -0.24 -9.36 -4.63
N ALA A 105 -0.93 -8.22 -4.79
CA ALA A 105 -2.38 -8.13 -4.67
C ALA A 105 -3.12 -8.90 -5.76
N ALA A 106 -2.62 -8.88 -7.00
CA ALA A 106 -3.19 -9.66 -8.09
C ALA A 106 -3.06 -11.17 -7.83
N GLY A 107 -1.93 -11.59 -7.25
CA GLY A 107 -1.75 -12.98 -6.81
C GLY A 107 -2.75 -13.36 -5.72
N LEU A 108 -2.88 -12.54 -4.67
CA LEU A 108 -3.84 -12.77 -3.59
C LEU A 108 -5.27 -12.83 -4.12
N LEU A 109 -5.67 -11.91 -4.99
CA LEU A 109 -6.99 -11.88 -5.62
C LEU A 109 -7.32 -13.19 -6.32
N ASN A 110 -6.40 -13.69 -7.16
CA ASN A 110 -6.60 -14.95 -7.87
C ASN A 110 -6.56 -16.17 -6.93
N GLY A 111 -5.76 -16.14 -5.88
CA GLY A 111 -5.75 -17.16 -4.86
C GLY A 111 -7.06 -17.22 -4.05
N LEU A 112 -7.68 -16.08 -3.77
CA LEU A 112 -9.00 -15.99 -3.16
C LEU A 112 -10.08 -16.60 -4.07
N PHE A 113 -10.05 -16.30 -5.38
CA PHE A 113 -10.97 -16.93 -6.34
C PHE A 113 -10.78 -18.45 -6.41
N ALA A 114 -9.53 -18.92 -6.45
CA ALA A 114 -9.24 -20.37 -6.45
C ALA A 114 -9.75 -21.06 -5.16
N ALA A 115 -9.80 -20.33 -4.04
CA ALA A 115 -10.39 -20.79 -2.79
C ALA A 115 -11.94 -20.59 -2.71
N GLY A 116 -12.59 -20.18 -3.81
CA GLY A 116 -14.04 -20.00 -3.88
C GLY A 116 -14.57 -18.72 -3.25
N LYS A 117 -13.71 -17.76 -2.92
CA LYS A 117 -14.13 -16.46 -2.39
C LYS A 117 -14.53 -15.53 -3.52
N LYS A 118 -15.58 -14.75 -3.31
CA LYS A 118 -15.99 -13.66 -4.20
C LYS A 118 -15.41 -12.34 -3.71
N VAL A 119 -14.91 -11.53 -4.65
CA VAL A 119 -14.38 -10.20 -4.38
C VAL A 119 -15.18 -9.21 -5.22
N PRO A 120 -15.84 -8.20 -4.62
CA PRO A 120 -15.69 -7.74 -3.22
C PRO A 120 -16.65 -8.36 -2.20
N GLU A 121 -17.53 -9.29 -2.57
CA GLU A 121 -18.67 -9.73 -1.73
C GLU A 121 -18.22 -10.39 -0.43
N ASP A 122 -17.29 -11.37 -0.52
CA ASP A 122 -16.78 -12.15 0.63
C ASP A 122 -15.47 -11.60 1.18
N PHE A 123 -14.72 -10.88 0.36
CA PHE A 123 -13.40 -10.35 0.73
C PHE A 123 -13.10 -9.06 -0.05
N GLU A 124 -12.64 -8.01 0.63
CA GLU A 124 -12.24 -6.76 -0.02
C GLU A 124 -10.72 -6.62 -0.07
N ILE A 125 -10.21 -6.04 -1.17
CA ILE A 125 -8.78 -5.76 -1.36
C ILE A 125 -8.59 -4.30 -1.76
N ILE A 126 -7.65 -3.63 -1.08
CA ILE A 126 -7.04 -2.39 -1.56
C ILE A 126 -5.54 -2.59 -1.71
N THR A 127 -4.98 -2.11 -2.79
CA THR A 127 -3.55 -2.18 -3.07
C THR A 127 -2.90 -0.79 -3.11
N SER A 128 -1.62 -0.72 -3.44
CA SER A 128 -0.85 0.52 -3.60
C SER A 128 -0.17 0.58 -4.97
N ASN A 129 0.20 1.79 -5.37
CA ASN A 129 0.92 2.18 -6.58
C ASN A 129 0.05 2.46 -7.80
N ASP A 130 -1.15 1.89 -7.94
CA ASP A 130 -2.08 2.11 -9.06
C ASP A 130 -1.42 1.87 -10.42
N SER A 131 -0.64 0.79 -10.52
CA SER A 131 0.02 0.38 -11.76
C SER A 131 -0.98 -0.21 -12.76
N THR A 132 -0.52 -0.50 -13.97
CA THR A 132 -1.33 -1.15 -15.00
C THR A 132 -1.88 -2.51 -14.57
N ILE A 133 -1.22 -3.20 -13.63
CA ILE A 133 -1.69 -4.47 -13.06
C ILE A 133 -3.05 -4.28 -12.38
N ALA A 134 -3.23 -3.20 -11.63
CA ALA A 134 -4.49 -2.90 -10.96
C ALA A 134 -5.67 -2.74 -11.96
N LEU A 135 -5.37 -2.33 -13.20
CA LEU A 135 -6.36 -2.17 -14.26
C LEU A 135 -6.63 -3.46 -15.06
N TYR A 136 -5.70 -4.41 -15.04
CA TYR A 136 -5.83 -5.65 -15.84
C TYR A 136 -6.48 -6.79 -15.07
N THR A 137 -6.59 -6.73 -13.76
CA THR A 137 -7.33 -7.71 -12.96
C THR A 137 -8.85 -7.63 -13.22
N ARG A 138 -9.55 -8.69 -12.86
CA ARG A 138 -11.03 -8.73 -12.86
C ARG A 138 -11.51 -9.35 -11.54
N PRO A 139 -12.19 -8.52 -10.72
CA PRO A 139 -12.44 -7.09 -10.87
C PRO A 139 -11.16 -6.25 -10.88
N ASN A 140 -11.23 -5.01 -11.41
CA ASN A 140 -10.12 -4.06 -11.32
C ASN A 140 -9.88 -3.70 -9.85
N MET A 141 -8.61 -3.58 -9.45
CA MET A 141 -8.27 -3.35 -8.05
C MET A 141 -8.42 -1.89 -7.63
N THR A 142 -9.08 -1.69 -6.50
CA THR A 142 -9.02 -0.43 -5.74
C THR A 142 -7.59 -0.22 -5.27
N SER A 143 -7.05 0.96 -5.50
CA SER A 143 -5.63 1.24 -5.22
C SER A 143 -5.40 2.63 -4.68
N ILE A 144 -4.39 2.76 -3.81
CA ILE A 144 -3.78 4.05 -3.52
C ILE A 144 -3.03 4.50 -4.76
N SER A 145 -3.38 5.67 -5.28
CA SER A 145 -2.70 6.28 -6.43
C SER A 145 -1.66 7.29 -5.96
N GLN A 146 -0.48 7.21 -6.56
CA GLN A 146 0.62 8.14 -6.34
C GLN A 146 0.76 9.03 -7.57
N PRO A 147 1.06 10.33 -7.42
CA PRO A 147 1.27 11.23 -8.55
C PRO A 147 2.69 11.02 -9.15
N ILE A 148 2.92 9.86 -9.77
CA ILE A 148 4.25 9.40 -10.23
C ILE A 148 4.92 10.44 -11.15
N TYR A 149 4.14 11.06 -12.06
CA TYR A 149 4.66 12.10 -12.94
C TYR A 149 5.18 13.30 -12.14
N ASP A 150 4.39 13.79 -11.18
CA ASP A 150 4.77 14.96 -10.39
C ASP A 150 5.92 14.63 -9.44
N LEU A 151 5.95 13.42 -8.86
CA LEU A 151 7.09 12.93 -8.06
C LEU A 151 8.39 12.99 -8.88
N GLY A 152 8.37 12.50 -10.12
CA GLY A 152 9.53 12.57 -11.02
C GLY A 152 9.91 13.99 -11.39
N ALA A 153 8.94 14.83 -11.75
CA ALA A 153 9.18 16.22 -12.16
C ALA A 153 9.76 17.06 -11.02
N VAL A 154 9.21 16.92 -9.81
CA VAL A 154 9.70 17.63 -8.62
C VAL A 154 11.09 17.12 -8.22
N ALA A 155 11.31 15.80 -8.23
CA ALA A 155 12.63 15.21 -7.94
C ALA A 155 13.71 15.72 -8.89
N MET A 156 13.42 15.78 -10.20
CA MET A 156 14.36 16.32 -11.20
C MET A 156 14.64 17.80 -10.99
N ARG A 157 13.61 18.59 -10.64
CA ARG A 157 13.81 20.01 -10.32
C ARG A 157 14.72 20.21 -9.11
N MET A 158 14.50 19.43 -8.04
CA MET A 158 15.37 19.47 -6.85
C MET A 158 16.81 19.07 -7.21
N LEU A 159 16.97 17.99 -7.97
CA LEU A 159 18.29 17.52 -8.39
C LEU A 159 19.03 18.59 -9.22
N THR A 160 18.34 19.25 -10.14
CA THR A 160 18.92 20.33 -10.96
C THR A 160 19.40 21.48 -10.07
N LYS A 161 18.62 21.92 -9.09
CA LYS A 161 19.04 22.96 -8.13
C LYS A 161 20.30 22.53 -7.37
N ILE A 162 20.34 21.29 -6.87
CA ILE A 162 21.52 20.76 -6.18
C ILE A 162 22.77 20.75 -7.07
N MET A 163 22.64 20.31 -8.32
CA MET A 163 23.75 20.28 -9.29
C MET A 163 24.27 21.69 -9.58
N ASN A 164 23.39 22.68 -9.64
CA ASN A 164 23.74 24.09 -9.82
C ASN A 164 24.27 24.75 -8.53
N LYS A 165 24.34 24.04 -7.42
CA LYS A 165 24.71 24.57 -6.09
C LYS A 165 23.77 25.66 -5.58
N GLU A 166 22.51 25.61 -6.02
CA GLU A 166 21.43 26.46 -5.51
C GLU A 166 20.91 25.91 -4.19
N GLU A 167 20.48 26.77 -3.30
CA GLU A 167 19.83 26.35 -2.05
C GLU A 167 18.43 25.77 -2.32
N LEU A 168 18.10 24.71 -1.59
CA LEU A 168 16.75 24.16 -1.57
C LEU A 168 15.95 24.88 -0.46
N GLU A 169 14.81 25.43 -0.82
CA GLU A 169 13.87 26.04 0.13
C GLU A 169 13.30 24.97 1.09
N GLU A 170 13.02 23.77 0.55
CA GLU A 170 12.56 22.62 1.29
C GLU A 170 13.37 21.39 0.89
N LYS A 171 13.81 20.62 1.89
CA LYS A 171 14.53 19.35 1.64
C LYS A 171 13.58 18.17 1.47
N GLU A 172 12.40 18.24 2.05
CA GLU A 172 11.39 17.19 1.97
C GLU A 172 10.11 17.75 1.36
N ILE A 173 9.70 17.18 0.25
CA ILE A 173 8.45 17.54 -0.42
C ILE A 173 7.52 16.33 -0.38
N VAL A 174 6.35 16.52 0.22
CA VAL A 174 5.30 15.50 0.31
C VAL A 174 4.16 15.88 -0.63
N LEU A 175 3.93 15.03 -1.63
CA LEU A 175 2.82 15.18 -2.57
C LEU A 175 1.59 14.42 -2.08
N ASN A 176 0.40 14.88 -2.49
CA ASN A 176 -0.83 14.23 -2.12
C ASN A 176 -1.00 12.91 -2.86
N HIS A 177 -1.38 11.85 -2.13
CA HIS A 177 -1.89 10.62 -2.71
C HIS A 177 -3.42 10.69 -2.90
N GLY A 178 -3.97 9.75 -3.65
CA GLY A 178 -5.41 9.54 -3.78
C GLY A 178 -5.77 8.07 -3.57
N ILE A 179 -7.07 7.78 -3.51
CA ILE A 179 -7.58 6.41 -3.62
C ILE A 179 -8.42 6.34 -4.90
N ARG A 180 -8.14 5.34 -5.73
CA ARG A 180 -8.94 4.97 -6.90
C ARG A 180 -9.81 3.79 -6.54
N GLU A 181 -11.03 4.07 -6.10
CA GLU A 181 -12.01 3.03 -5.80
C GLU A 181 -12.44 2.34 -7.09
N ARG A 182 -12.44 0.98 -7.09
CA ARG A 182 -12.78 0.11 -8.21
C ARG A 182 -13.54 -1.13 -7.71
N GLY A 183 -13.49 -2.22 -8.45
CA GLY A 183 -14.32 -3.40 -8.21
C GLY A 183 -13.87 -4.33 -7.08
N THR A 184 -12.76 -4.11 -6.39
CA THR A 184 -12.31 -4.95 -5.27
C THR A 184 -12.72 -4.42 -3.90
N THR A 185 -13.42 -3.29 -3.83
CA THR A 185 -14.07 -2.74 -2.62
C THR A 185 -15.51 -2.36 -2.92
N LYS A 186 -16.34 -2.28 -1.87
CA LYS A 186 -17.74 -1.84 -1.93
C LYS A 186 -17.87 -0.35 -1.78
#